data_10d6bc83b76567acb29b5b1f7bc54268
#
_entry.id   10d6bc83b76567acb29b5b1f7bc54268
#
_cell.length_a   1.000
_cell.length_b   1.000
_cell.length_c   1.000
_cell.angle_alpha   90.00
_cell.angle_beta   90.00
_cell.angle_gamma   90.00
#
_symmetry.space_group_name_H-M   'P 1'
#
loop_
_entity.id
_entity.type
_entity.pdbx_description
1 polymer ?
#
loop_
_entity_poly.entity_id
_entity_poly.type
_entity_poly.pdbx_seq_one_letter_code
_entity_poly.pdbx_strand_id
1 'polypeptide(L)'
;TAILNLYSAYKTSSCPIKDEETGEFKMLEIAKLLDYDDFLYTKVATQRPLRLWYEGITGKYSALCTDENFDPASKKNLILKTISHVDGIDIKRSDSEFFTFLKEKKVKVAATDIKTVRTAFGIIDEDAPEVHENPLKPESGIVPDSNLSDTEIVPMNEDIDDYFEREVIPFAPDAWMDRSKDKIGCEFPFTRLFYIHKPLRSSNLILQDIDNLDKIVNDQLKSLKEA
;
A
#
# COMPACT_ATOMS: atom_id res chain seq x y z
N THR A 1 41.41 -2.09 -14.29
CA THR A 1 42.38 -2.91 -13.49
C THR A 1 41.86 -3.20 -12.08
N ALA A 2 41.28 -2.24 -11.36
CA ALA A 2 40.72 -2.51 -10.03
C ALA A 2 39.54 -3.50 -10.06
N ILE A 3 38.62 -3.38 -11.01
CA ILE A 3 37.48 -4.26 -11.21
C ILE A 3 37.94 -5.70 -11.52
N LEU A 4 38.94 -5.87 -12.36
CA LEU A 4 39.49 -7.19 -12.68
C LEU A 4 40.11 -7.86 -11.47
N ASN A 5 40.82 -7.11 -10.63
CA ASN A 5 41.42 -7.63 -9.41
C ASN A 5 40.35 -8.03 -8.38
N LEU A 6 39.27 -7.28 -8.27
CA LEU A 6 38.14 -7.61 -7.41
C LEU A 6 37.42 -8.87 -7.91
N TYR A 7 37.17 -8.96 -9.22
CA TYR A 7 36.54 -10.13 -9.84
C TYR A 7 37.37 -11.39 -9.65
N SER A 8 38.69 -11.31 -9.85
CA SER A 8 39.59 -12.45 -9.69
C SER A 8 39.84 -12.86 -8.23
N ALA A 9 39.56 -11.97 -7.29
CA ALA A 9 39.75 -12.25 -5.85
C ALA A 9 38.68 -13.20 -5.28
N TYR A 10 37.54 -13.36 -5.93
CA TYR A 10 36.42 -14.21 -5.48
C TYR A 10 36.08 -14.04 -4.00
N LYS A 11 35.92 -12.80 -3.54
CA LYS A 11 35.57 -12.47 -2.16
C LYS A 11 34.87 -11.12 -2.07
N THR A 12 34.06 -10.95 -1.04
CA THR A 12 33.50 -9.66 -0.65
C THR A 12 34.64 -8.67 -0.39
N SER A 13 34.56 -7.49 -0.97
CA SER A 13 35.63 -6.49 -0.90
C SER A 13 35.08 -5.09 -0.72
N SER A 14 35.75 -4.31 0.13
CA SER A 14 35.42 -2.93 0.41
C SER A 14 36.53 -2.00 -0.09
N CYS A 15 36.17 -0.80 -0.47
CA CYS A 15 37.07 0.23 -0.93
C CYS A 15 36.75 1.57 -0.22
N PRO A 16 37.77 2.37 0.12
CA PRO A 16 37.54 3.72 0.63
C PRO A 16 37.00 4.60 -0.52
N ILE A 17 35.80 5.12 -0.36
CA ILE A 17 35.19 6.08 -1.28
C ILE A 17 35.09 7.41 -0.56
N LYS A 18 35.52 8.50 -1.22
CA LYS A 18 35.40 9.84 -0.67
C LYS A 18 33.95 10.29 -0.75
N ASP A 19 33.41 10.67 0.36
CA ASP A 19 32.08 11.30 0.43
C ASP A 19 32.21 12.73 -0.13
N GLU A 20 31.40 13.04 -1.15
CA GLU A 20 31.46 14.33 -1.85
C GLU A 20 30.98 15.50 -0.97
N GLU A 21 30.11 15.24 0.02
CA GLU A 21 29.54 16.27 0.90
C GLU A 21 30.45 16.56 2.10
N THR A 22 30.98 15.52 2.73
CA THR A 22 31.81 15.67 3.95
C THR A 22 33.29 15.71 3.66
N GLY A 23 33.71 15.22 2.50
CA GLY A 23 35.12 15.07 2.13
C GLY A 23 35.84 13.91 2.83
N GLU A 24 35.18 13.18 3.71
CA GLU A 24 35.70 12.04 4.45
C GLU A 24 35.69 10.75 3.62
N PHE A 25 36.61 9.83 3.93
CA PHE A 25 36.62 8.50 3.31
C PHE A 25 35.78 7.54 4.11
N LYS A 26 34.78 6.94 3.47
CA LYS A 26 33.97 5.83 4.03
C LYS A 26 34.31 4.53 3.34
N MET A 27 34.47 3.45 4.11
CA MET A 27 34.65 2.11 3.55
C MET A 27 33.31 1.62 3.01
N LEU A 28 33.25 1.37 1.71
CA LEU A 28 32.06 0.88 1.00
C LEU A 28 32.32 -0.51 0.44
N GLU A 29 31.38 -1.41 0.64
CA GLU A 29 31.36 -2.68 -0.06
C GLU A 29 31.05 -2.44 -1.55
N ILE A 30 32.01 -2.73 -2.40
CA ILE A 30 31.89 -2.54 -3.85
C ILE A 30 31.83 -3.86 -4.62
N ALA A 31 32.10 -4.97 -3.95
CA ALA A 31 31.96 -6.31 -4.49
C ALA A 31 31.45 -7.24 -3.39
N LYS A 32 30.46 -8.06 -3.70
CA LYS A 32 29.89 -9.08 -2.82
C LYS A 32 29.98 -10.45 -3.50
N LEU A 33 30.40 -11.44 -2.73
CA LEU A 33 30.26 -12.84 -3.12
C LEU A 33 28.91 -13.31 -2.62
N LEU A 34 28.12 -13.88 -3.50
CA LEU A 34 26.77 -14.35 -3.23
C LEU A 34 26.65 -15.80 -3.66
N ASP A 35 25.90 -16.57 -2.91
CA ASP A 35 25.52 -17.93 -3.28
C ASP A 35 24.26 -17.89 -4.18
N TYR A 36 23.94 -19.00 -4.80
CA TYR A 36 22.79 -19.10 -5.69
C TYR A 36 21.46 -18.78 -4.97
N ASP A 37 21.34 -19.21 -3.72
CA ASP A 37 20.14 -19.01 -2.90
C ASP A 37 19.90 -17.53 -2.52
N ASP A 38 20.96 -16.70 -2.55
CA ASP A 38 20.83 -15.25 -2.30
C ASP A 38 20.06 -14.51 -3.40
N PHE A 39 19.90 -15.13 -4.57
CA PHE A 39 19.12 -14.61 -5.70
C PHE A 39 17.68 -15.12 -5.71
N LEU A 40 17.39 -16.16 -4.89
CA LEU A 40 16.07 -16.74 -4.81
C LEU A 40 15.23 -16.03 -3.76
N TYR A 41 13.95 -15.89 -4.06
CA TYR A 41 12.97 -15.33 -3.13
C TYR A 41 11.62 -16.04 -3.27
N THR A 42 10.82 -15.96 -2.22
CA THR A 42 9.41 -16.28 -2.26
C THR A 42 8.61 -14.98 -2.28
N LYS A 43 7.81 -14.81 -3.32
CA LYS A 43 6.84 -13.71 -3.41
C LYS A 43 5.57 -14.13 -2.70
N VAL A 44 5.25 -13.46 -1.58
CA VAL A 44 4.11 -13.74 -0.71
C VAL A 44 3.07 -12.63 -0.86
N ALA A 45 1.82 -13.00 -1.09
CA ALA A 45 0.74 -12.02 -1.15
C ALA A 45 0.27 -11.66 0.26
N THR A 46 0.29 -10.38 0.58
CA THR A 46 -0.22 -9.82 1.83
C THR A 46 -1.58 -9.17 1.60
N GLN A 47 -2.47 -9.32 2.54
CA GLN A 47 -3.83 -8.81 2.48
C GLN A 47 -4.19 -8.12 3.79
N ARG A 48 -5.06 -7.11 3.70
CA ARG A 48 -5.66 -6.43 4.85
C ARG A 48 -7.18 -6.44 4.72
N PRO A 49 -7.93 -6.37 5.83
CA PRO A 49 -9.38 -6.44 5.82
C PRO A 49 -10.01 -5.23 5.13
N LEU A 50 -11.04 -5.48 4.34
CA LEU A 50 -11.94 -4.44 3.88
C LEU A 50 -12.77 -3.94 5.06
N ARG A 51 -12.90 -2.61 5.21
CA ARG A 51 -13.62 -1.94 6.28
C ARG A 51 -14.60 -0.95 5.69
N LEU A 52 -15.88 -1.09 6.02
CA LEU A 52 -16.93 -0.30 5.38
C LEU A 52 -17.94 0.25 6.39
N TRP A 53 -18.30 1.53 6.20
CA TRP A 53 -19.49 2.14 6.75
C TRP A 53 -20.53 2.40 5.67
N TYR A 54 -21.80 2.41 6.09
CA TYR A 54 -22.95 2.73 5.26
C TYR A 54 -23.69 3.90 5.86
N GLU A 55 -23.82 4.99 5.10
CA GLU A 55 -24.59 6.17 5.47
C GLU A 55 -25.00 6.94 4.21
N GLY A 56 -26.08 7.74 4.30
CA GLY A 56 -26.55 8.57 3.19
C GLY A 56 -26.92 7.79 1.93
N ILE A 57 -27.50 6.60 2.10
CA ILE A 57 -27.78 5.66 1.00
C ILE A 57 -28.72 6.25 -0.04
N THR A 58 -29.74 7.02 0.41
CA THR A 58 -30.70 7.66 -0.49
C THR A 58 -29.99 8.66 -1.42
N GLY A 59 -29.10 9.47 -0.88
CA GLY A 59 -28.29 10.44 -1.66
C GLY A 59 -27.35 9.73 -2.63
N LYS A 60 -26.66 8.68 -2.21
CA LYS A 60 -25.79 7.88 -3.05
C LYS A 60 -26.55 7.23 -4.21
N TYR A 61 -27.71 6.67 -3.94
CA TYR A 61 -28.54 6.10 -5.02
C TYR A 61 -28.99 7.18 -6.01
N SER A 62 -29.36 8.35 -5.55
CA SER A 62 -29.71 9.49 -6.42
C SER A 62 -28.52 9.90 -7.29
N ALA A 63 -27.30 9.94 -6.73
CA ALA A 63 -26.10 10.21 -7.49
C ALA A 63 -25.80 9.13 -8.56
N LEU A 64 -25.98 7.85 -8.22
CA LEU A 64 -25.85 6.76 -9.19
C LEU A 64 -26.84 6.90 -10.35
N CYS A 65 -28.08 7.34 -10.09
CA CYS A 65 -29.08 7.55 -11.15
C CYS A 65 -28.73 8.71 -12.10
N THR A 66 -27.80 9.59 -11.76
CA THR A 66 -27.31 10.64 -12.67
C THR A 66 -26.16 10.20 -13.56
N ASP A 67 -25.59 9.03 -13.31
CA ASP A 67 -24.54 8.45 -14.17
C ASP A 67 -25.17 7.88 -15.44
N GLU A 68 -24.71 8.31 -16.60
CA GLU A 68 -25.20 7.88 -17.92
C GLU A 68 -25.07 6.37 -18.16
N ASN A 69 -24.13 5.71 -17.47
CA ASN A 69 -23.88 4.26 -17.56
C ASN A 69 -24.70 3.44 -16.55
N PHE A 70 -25.43 4.10 -15.65
CA PHE A 70 -26.21 3.41 -14.64
C PHE A 70 -27.65 3.18 -15.10
N ASP A 71 -28.03 1.92 -15.31
CA ASP A 71 -29.42 1.52 -15.60
C ASP A 71 -30.13 1.06 -14.33
N PRO A 72 -31.04 1.87 -13.75
CA PRO A 72 -31.78 1.49 -12.54
C PRO A 72 -32.81 0.37 -12.77
N ALA A 73 -33.15 0.05 -14.03
CA ALA A 73 -34.07 -1.04 -14.38
C ALA A 73 -33.35 -2.39 -14.57
N SER A 74 -32.02 -2.38 -14.64
CA SER A 74 -31.22 -3.59 -14.69
C SER A 74 -31.48 -4.50 -13.49
N LYS A 75 -31.60 -5.82 -13.74
CA LYS A 75 -31.75 -6.82 -12.65
C LYS A 75 -30.68 -6.68 -11.58
N LYS A 76 -29.45 -6.36 -11.96
CA LYS A 76 -28.31 -6.16 -11.05
C LYS A 76 -28.51 -4.94 -10.15
N ASN A 77 -29.13 -3.88 -10.62
CA ASN A 77 -29.30 -2.63 -9.90
C ASN A 77 -30.67 -2.50 -9.22
N LEU A 78 -31.61 -3.41 -9.49
CA LEU A 78 -32.95 -3.41 -8.89
C LEU A 78 -32.89 -3.51 -7.35
N ILE A 79 -31.92 -4.25 -6.82
CA ILE A 79 -31.72 -4.37 -5.39
C ILE A 79 -31.29 -3.02 -4.76
N LEU A 80 -30.45 -2.23 -5.46
CA LEU A 80 -30.01 -0.92 -4.98
C LEU A 80 -31.20 0.04 -4.86
N LYS A 81 -32.10 0.02 -5.85
CA LYS A 81 -33.36 0.77 -5.81
C LYS A 81 -34.24 0.35 -4.62
N THR A 82 -34.37 -0.95 -4.39
CA THR A 82 -35.17 -1.46 -3.27
C THR A 82 -34.60 -1.01 -1.94
N ILE A 83 -33.27 -1.07 -1.77
CA ILE A 83 -32.57 -0.67 -0.55
C ILE A 83 -32.73 0.83 -0.29
N SER A 84 -32.56 1.68 -1.31
CA SER A 84 -32.60 3.14 -1.16
C SER A 84 -33.97 3.69 -0.70
N HIS A 85 -35.03 2.88 -0.81
CA HIS A 85 -36.39 3.26 -0.38
C HIS A 85 -36.76 2.71 1.00
N VAL A 86 -35.82 2.06 1.70
CA VAL A 86 -36.06 1.52 3.05
C VAL A 86 -36.03 2.65 4.06
N ASP A 87 -37.09 2.77 4.86
CA ASP A 87 -37.19 3.78 5.91
C ASP A 87 -36.10 3.59 6.98
N GLY A 88 -35.37 4.66 7.29
CA GLY A 88 -34.24 4.65 8.23
C GLY A 88 -32.92 4.12 7.66
N ILE A 89 -32.77 4.03 6.32
CA ILE A 89 -31.58 3.46 5.68
C ILE A 89 -30.35 4.35 5.80
N ASP A 90 -30.50 5.66 5.92
CA ASP A 90 -29.42 6.65 5.86
C ASP A 90 -28.59 6.77 7.16
N ILE A 91 -28.97 6.05 8.22
CA ILE A 91 -28.25 6.05 9.48
C ILE A 91 -26.94 5.27 9.33
N LYS A 92 -25.84 5.79 9.89
CA LYS A 92 -24.50 5.15 9.84
C LYS A 92 -24.55 3.75 10.49
N ARG A 93 -24.05 2.75 9.76
CA ARG A 93 -23.98 1.33 10.18
C ARG A 93 -22.71 0.68 9.62
N SER A 94 -22.17 -0.29 10.34
CA SER A 94 -21.16 -1.21 9.84
C SER A 94 -21.77 -2.21 8.83
N ASP A 95 -20.93 -2.97 8.13
CA ASP A 95 -21.38 -3.95 7.13
C ASP A 95 -22.36 -4.96 7.73
N SER A 96 -22.01 -5.58 8.85
CA SER A 96 -22.87 -6.57 9.52
C SER A 96 -24.19 -5.97 10.04
N GLU A 97 -24.14 -4.78 10.64
CA GLU A 97 -25.33 -4.07 11.11
C GLU A 97 -26.24 -3.67 9.95
N PHE A 98 -25.67 -3.21 8.85
CA PHE A 98 -26.41 -2.81 7.66
C PHE A 98 -27.20 -3.98 7.06
N PHE A 99 -26.55 -5.13 6.86
CA PHE A 99 -27.24 -6.31 6.31
C PHE A 99 -28.21 -6.93 7.33
N THR A 100 -27.95 -6.83 8.62
CA THR A 100 -28.90 -7.23 9.67
C THR A 100 -30.15 -6.35 9.63
N PHE A 101 -29.99 -5.04 9.53
CA PHE A 101 -31.09 -4.09 9.37
C PHE A 101 -31.92 -4.37 8.11
N LEU A 102 -31.29 -4.64 6.97
CA LEU A 102 -32.01 -5.02 5.75
C LEU A 102 -32.84 -6.28 5.94
N LYS A 103 -32.28 -7.28 6.63
CA LYS A 103 -32.99 -8.53 6.97
C LYS A 103 -34.24 -8.28 7.87
N GLU A 104 -34.09 -7.41 8.87
CA GLU A 104 -35.21 -6.99 9.75
C GLU A 104 -36.32 -6.29 8.96
N LYS A 105 -35.96 -5.46 8.00
CA LYS A 105 -36.86 -4.79 7.05
C LYS A 105 -37.40 -5.74 5.96
N LYS A 106 -37.10 -7.04 6.03
CA LYS A 106 -37.50 -8.07 5.06
C LYS A 106 -36.98 -7.85 3.64
N VAL A 107 -35.92 -7.08 3.47
CA VAL A 107 -35.20 -6.92 2.19
C VAL A 107 -34.25 -8.11 2.06
N LYS A 108 -34.49 -8.99 1.10
CA LYS A 108 -33.65 -10.14 0.83
C LYS A 108 -32.52 -9.72 -0.16
N VAL A 109 -31.29 -9.75 0.28
CA VAL A 109 -30.11 -9.56 -0.57
C VAL A 109 -29.52 -10.94 -0.87
N ALA A 110 -29.45 -11.30 -2.15
CA ALA A 110 -28.81 -12.55 -2.55
C ALA A 110 -27.27 -12.46 -2.38
N ALA A 111 -26.62 -13.61 -2.19
CA ALA A 111 -25.16 -13.64 -2.04
C ALA A 111 -24.42 -13.00 -3.24
N THR A 112 -24.98 -13.14 -4.44
CA THR A 112 -24.45 -12.51 -5.66
C THR A 112 -24.54 -10.98 -5.66
N ASP A 113 -25.48 -10.42 -4.89
CA ASP A 113 -25.75 -8.98 -4.89
C ASP A 113 -24.99 -8.24 -3.77
N ILE A 114 -24.46 -8.97 -2.78
CA ILE A 114 -23.71 -8.40 -1.66
C ILE A 114 -22.57 -7.52 -2.18
N LYS A 115 -21.78 -8.02 -3.12
CA LYS A 115 -20.67 -7.24 -3.72
C LYS A 115 -21.16 -5.96 -4.41
N THR A 116 -22.28 -6.03 -5.11
CA THR A 116 -22.89 -4.87 -5.77
C THR A 116 -23.33 -3.81 -4.77
N VAL A 117 -23.95 -4.23 -3.67
CA VAL A 117 -24.39 -3.34 -2.59
C VAL A 117 -23.19 -2.67 -1.89
N ARG A 118 -22.15 -3.44 -1.60
CA ARG A 118 -20.91 -2.93 -0.99
C ARG A 118 -20.24 -1.89 -1.87
N THR A 119 -20.11 -2.17 -3.17
CA THR A 119 -19.51 -1.24 -4.12
C THR A 119 -20.32 0.03 -4.30
N ALA A 120 -21.65 -0.06 -4.29
CA ALA A 120 -22.53 1.09 -4.53
C ALA A 120 -22.67 2.01 -3.31
N PHE A 121 -22.73 1.42 -2.12
CA PHE A 121 -23.12 2.14 -0.90
C PHE A 121 -22.04 2.17 0.18
N GLY A 122 -21.05 1.29 0.15
CA GLY A 122 -19.99 1.24 1.13
C GLY A 122 -19.08 2.47 1.05
N ILE A 123 -18.67 2.97 2.20
CA ILE A 123 -17.62 3.98 2.37
C ILE A 123 -16.46 3.30 3.05
N ILE A 124 -15.29 3.32 2.41
CA ILE A 124 -14.07 2.76 2.99
C ILE A 124 -13.62 3.67 4.13
N ASP A 125 -13.40 3.08 5.30
CA ASP A 125 -13.01 3.80 6.51
C ASP A 125 -12.20 2.85 7.42
N GLU A 126 -11.00 3.24 7.80
CA GLU A 126 -10.10 2.42 8.63
C GLU A 126 -10.67 2.14 10.03
N ASP A 127 -11.51 3.00 10.54
CA ASP A 127 -12.18 2.85 11.85
C ASP A 127 -13.42 1.92 11.79
N ALA A 128 -13.81 1.47 10.60
CA ALA A 128 -14.94 0.57 10.45
C ALA A 128 -14.56 -0.87 10.87
N PRO A 129 -15.54 -1.65 11.39
CA PRO A 129 -15.33 -3.08 11.59
C PRO A 129 -15.01 -3.82 10.30
N GLU A 130 -14.32 -4.94 10.44
CA GLU A 130 -13.95 -5.82 9.32
C GLU A 130 -15.18 -6.37 8.60
N VAL A 131 -15.06 -6.48 7.29
CA VAL A 131 -16.10 -7.01 6.41
C VAL A 131 -15.89 -8.51 6.23
N HIS A 132 -16.94 -9.30 6.53
CA HIS A 132 -16.92 -10.76 6.34
C HIS A 132 -17.56 -11.17 5.02
N GLU A 133 -17.16 -12.31 4.45
CA GLU A 133 -17.73 -12.82 3.20
C GLU A 133 -19.25 -12.88 3.26
N ASN A 134 -19.78 -13.45 4.33
CA ASN A 134 -21.20 -13.37 4.64
C ASN A 134 -21.42 -12.39 5.81
N PRO A 135 -22.03 -11.21 5.55
CA PRO A 135 -22.19 -10.17 6.57
C PRO A 135 -23.04 -10.59 7.78
N LEU A 136 -23.81 -11.69 7.65
CA LEU A 136 -24.64 -12.25 8.74
C LEU A 136 -23.95 -13.40 9.49
N LYS A 137 -22.71 -13.76 9.11
CA LYS A 137 -21.93 -14.85 9.69
C LYS A 137 -20.47 -14.44 9.84
N PRO A 138 -20.06 -13.92 11.01
CA PRO A 138 -18.67 -13.48 11.24
C PRO A 138 -17.63 -14.58 11.03
N GLU A 139 -18.01 -15.85 11.16
CA GLU A 139 -17.15 -17.01 10.93
C GLU A 139 -16.87 -17.32 9.44
N SER A 140 -17.48 -16.58 8.50
CA SER A 140 -17.42 -16.89 7.07
C SER A 140 -16.13 -16.45 6.36
N GLY A 141 -15.16 -15.94 7.09
CA GLY A 141 -13.91 -15.39 6.52
C GLY A 141 -13.98 -13.87 6.29
N ILE A 142 -12.81 -13.26 6.28
CA ILE A 142 -12.64 -11.81 6.11
C ILE A 142 -12.48 -11.50 4.62
N VAL A 143 -13.12 -10.43 4.16
CA VAL A 143 -12.97 -9.94 2.78
C VAL A 143 -11.73 -9.07 2.69
N PRO A 144 -10.77 -9.40 1.81
CA PRO A 144 -9.61 -8.56 1.62
C PRO A 144 -9.97 -7.26 0.87
N ASP A 145 -9.31 -6.16 1.24
CA ASP A 145 -9.34 -4.93 0.46
C ASP A 145 -8.33 -5.03 -0.68
N SER A 146 -8.81 -4.98 -1.91
CA SER A 146 -7.94 -5.02 -3.11
C SER A 146 -7.01 -3.82 -3.24
N ASN A 147 -7.33 -2.69 -2.61
CA ASN A 147 -6.50 -1.49 -2.64
C ASN A 147 -5.36 -1.55 -1.62
N LEU A 148 -5.50 -2.37 -0.58
CA LEU A 148 -4.51 -2.59 0.47
C LEU A 148 -3.77 -3.93 0.32
N SER A 149 -4.05 -4.67 -0.75
CA SER A 149 -3.29 -5.89 -1.06
C SER A 149 -1.92 -5.54 -1.61
N ASP A 150 -0.88 -6.16 -1.07
CA ASP A 150 0.50 -5.96 -1.48
C ASP A 150 1.23 -7.31 -1.61
N THR A 151 2.49 -7.29 -1.95
CA THR A 151 3.31 -8.48 -2.05
C THR A 151 4.68 -8.24 -1.46
N GLU A 152 5.08 -9.16 -0.57
CA GLU A 152 6.41 -9.18 0.02
C GLU A 152 7.35 -10.11 -0.74
N ILE A 153 8.61 -9.71 -0.80
CA ILE A 153 9.70 -10.49 -1.40
C ILE A 153 10.57 -11.03 -0.27
N VAL A 154 10.30 -12.24 0.14
CA VAL A 154 11.03 -12.90 1.24
C VAL A 154 12.22 -13.67 0.67
N PRO A 155 13.46 -13.40 1.10
CA PRO A 155 14.63 -14.19 0.70
C PRO A 155 14.43 -15.65 1.02
N MET A 156 14.94 -16.55 0.15
CA MET A 156 14.79 -18.00 0.33
C MET A 156 15.47 -18.53 1.60
N ASN A 157 16.47 -17.83 2.09
CA ASN A 157 17.22 -18.17 3.30
C ASN A 157 16.59 -17.65 4.60
N GLU A 158 15.43 -17.00 4.53
CA GLU A 158 14.66 -16.53 5.68
C GLU A 158 13.35 -17.32 5.84
N ASP A 159 12.92 -17.51 7.09
CA ASP A 159 11.59 -18.04 7.36
C ASP A 159 10.54 -16.98 7.06
N ILE A 160 9.47 -17.39 6.37
CA ILE A 160 8.46 -16.46 5.87
C ILE A 160 7.60 -15.88 7.01
N ASP A 161 7.32 -16.70 8.03
CA ASP A 161 6.50 -16.26 9.17
C ASP A 161 7.31 -15.29 10.05
N ASP A 162 8.59 -15.57 10.30
CA ASP A 162 9.50 -14.67 11.02
C ASP A 162 9.71 -13.34 10.29
N TYR A 163 9.84 -13.40 8.94
CA TYR A 163 9.93 -12.20 8.11
C TYR A 163 8.66 -11.35 8.23
N PHE A 164 7.49 -11.99 8.12
CA PHE A 164 6.20 -11.31 8.15
C PHE A 164 5.95 -10.62 9.52
N GLU A 165 6.26 -11.31 10.61
CA GLU A 165 6.13 -10.73 11.96
C GLU A 165 7.07 -9.55 12.19
N ARG A 166 8.27 -9.58 11.60
CA ARG A 166 9.27 -8.51 11.76
C ARG A 166 9.02 -7.31 10.87
N GLU A 167 8.67 -7.53 9.61
CA GLU A 167 8.64 -6.48 8.58
C GLU A 167 7.23 -5.97 8.27
N VAL A 168 6.19 -6.78 8.42
CA VAL A 168 4.81 -6.41 8.03
C VAL A 168 3.94 -6.04 9.23
N ILE A 169 3.89 -6.91 10.24
CA ILE A 169 2.97 -6.75 11.39
C ILE A 169 3.17 -5.43 12.16
N PRO A 170 4.40 -4.89 12.35
CA PRO A 170 4.56 -3.60 13.03
C PRO A 170 3.89 -2.41 12.34
N PHE A 171 3.70 -2.50 11.01
CA PHE A 171 3.10 -1.44 10.19
C PHE A 171 1.64 -1.74 9.82
N ALA A 172 1.27 -3.01 9.76
CA ALA A 172 -0.07 -3.48 9.40
C ALA A 172 -0.48 -4.65 10.32
N PRO A 173 -0.90 -4.35 11.57
CA PRO A 173 -1.20 -5.39 12.57
C PRO A 173 -2.38 -6.30 12.21
N ASP A 174 -3.23 -5.87 11.29
CA ASP A 174 -4.40 -6.59 10.79
C ASP A 174 -4.14 -7.34 9.47
N ALA A 175 -2.89 -7.35 9.00
CA ALA A 175 -2.52 -8.04 7.77
C ALA A 175 -2.41 -9.56 7.97
N TRP A 176 -2.66 -10.29 6.90
CA TRP A 176 -2.39 -11.74 6.82
C TRP A 176 -1.81 -12.13 5.47
N MET A 177 -1.21 -13.31 5.40
CA MET A 177 -0.64 -13.86 4.17
C MET A 177 -1.63 -14.78 3.45
N ASP A 178 -1.73 -14.65 2.14
CA ASP A 178 -2.42 -15.63 1.29
C ASP A 178 -1.38 -16.55 0.63
N ARG A 179 -0.97 -17.59 1.37
CA ARG A 179 0.06 -18.55 0.98
C ARG A 179 -0.30 -19.36 -0.27
N SER A 180 -1.58 -19.36 -0.66
CA SER A 180 -2.03 -20.04 -1.90
C SER A 180 -1.50 -19.39 -3.17
N LYS A 181 -1.03 -18.15 -3.07
CA LYS A 181 -0.49 -17.33 -4.15
C LYS A 181 1.04 -17.23 -4.17
N ASP A 182 1.71 -17.93 -3.29
CA ASP A 182 3.17 -17.92 -3.19
C ASP A 182 3.82 -18.32 -4.53
N LYS A 183 4.86 -17.57 -4.89
CA LYS A 183 5.64 -17.83 -6.11
C LYS A 183 7.12 -17.70 -5.81
N ILE A 184 7.89 -18.71 -6.22
CA ILE A 184 9.34 -18.62 -6.18
C ILE A 184 9.81 -17.86 -7.41
N GLY A 185 10.70 -16.91 -7.18
CA GLY A 185 11.37 -16.13 -8.21
C GLY A 185 12.87 -16.10 -8.01
N CYS A 186 13.56 -15.61 -9.04
CA CYS A 186 15.00 -15.37 -9.00
C CYS A 186 15.23 -13.95 -9.52
N GLU A 187 15.86 -13.11 -8.71
CA GLU A 187 16.15 -11.72 -9.05
C GLU A 187 17.49 -11.30 -8.47
N PHE A 188 18.20 -10.42 -9.17
CA PHE A 188 19.39 -9.77 -8.64
C PHE A 188 18.99 -8.51 -7.87
N PRO A 189 18.99 -8.53 -6.52
CA PRO A 189 18.48 -7.43 -5.71
C PRO A 189 19.50 -6.29 -5.58
N PHE A 190 19.81 -5.59 -6.69
CA PHE A 190 20.82 -4.51 -6.71
C PHE A 190 20.58 -3.46 -5.63
N THR A 191 19.34 -3.03 -5.47
CA THR A 191 19.00 -2.01 -4.48
C THR A 191 19.32 -2.50 -3.07
N ARG A 192 18.90 -3.71 -2.70
CA ARG A 192 19.16 -4.29 -1.37
C ARG A 192 20.65 -4.48 -1.10
N LEU A 193 21.42 -4.88 -2.14
CA LEU A 193 22.84 -5.20 -1.98
C LEU A 193 23.75 -3.97 -1.98
N PHE A 194 23.39 -2.92 -2.70
CA PHE A 194 24.25 -1.77 -2.95
C PHE A 194 23.62 -0.43 -2.61
N TYR A 195 22.39 -0.41 -2.08
CA TYR A 195 21.76 0.83 -1.65
C TYR A 195 22.47 1.39 -0.40
N ILE A 196 22.85 2.64 -0.50
CA ILE A 196 23.42 3.41 0.60
C ILE A 196 22.41 4.49 0.97
N HIS A 197 21.87 4.36 2.17
CA HIS A 197 20.98 5.40 2.69
C HIS A 197 21.74 6.71 2.88
N LYS A 198 21.35 7.75 2.14
CA LYS A 198 21.81 9.12 2.39
C LYS A 198 20.80 9.78 3.33
N PRO A 199 21.22 10.18 4.54
CA PRO A 199 20.31 10.88 5.44
C PRO A 199 19.88 12.21 4.79
N LEU A 200 18.64 12.58 5.02
CA LEU A 200 18.15 13.88 4.54
C LEU A 200 18.90 15.01 5.23
N ARG A 201 19.24 16.04 4.46
CA ARG A 201 19.85 17.25 4.98
C ARG A 201 18.91 17.93 5.99
N SER A 202 19.45 18.47 7.08
CA SER A 202 18.64 19.19 8.04
C SER A 202 18.01 20.43 7.41
N SER A 203 16.79 20.76 7.85
CA SER A 203 16.06 21.94 7.38
C SER A 203 16.89 23.24 7.51
N ASN A 204 17.68 23.34 8.58
CA ASN A 204 18.55 24.50 8.82
C ASN A 204 19.66 24.64 7.75
N LEU A 205 20.26 23.54 7.32
CA LEU A 205 21.27 23.58 6.25
C LEU A 205 20.64 23.95 4.91
N ILE A 206 19.44 23.47 4.64
CA ILE A 206 18.71 23.83 3.41
C ILE A 206 18.35 25.31 3.41
N LEU A 207 17.88 25.86 4.55
CA LEU A 207 17.58 27.27 4.69
C LEU A 207 18.83 28.15 4.50
N GLN A 208 19.97 27.76 5.08
CA GLN A 208 21.23 28.48 4.89
C GLN A 208 21.66 28.54 3.43
N ASP A 209 21.49 27.44 2.68
CA ASP A 209 21.80 27.42 1.26
C ASP A 209 20.87 28.32 0.45
N ILE A 210 19.58 28.35 0.78
CA ILE A 210 18.60 29.25 0.16
C ILE A 210 19.00 30.71 0.41
N ASP A 211 19.32 31.07 1.66
CA ASP A 211 19.75 32.43 2.01
C ASP A 211 21.05 32.85 1.27
N ASN A 212 21.96 31.92 1.09
CA ASN A 212 23.20 32.16 0.34
C ASN A 212 22.94 32.36 -1.16
N LEU A 213 22.07 31.56 -1.74
CA LEU A 213 21.66 31.70 -3.15
C LEU A 213 20.93 33.03 -3.39
N ASP A 214 20.02 33.40 -2.49
CA ASP A 214 19.34 34.69 -2.58
C ASP A 214 20.28 35.89 -2.56
N LYS A 215 21.32 35.84 -1.72
CA LYS A 215 22.36 36.90 -1.71
C LYS A 215 23.09 36.96 -3.05
N ILE A 216 23.53 35.83 -3.61
CA ILE A 216 24.20 35.76 -4.91
C ILE A 216 23.32 36.32 -6.02
N VAL A 217 22.05 35.93 -6.08
CA VAL A 217 21.06 36.41 -7.06
C VAL A 217 20.87 37.92 -6.93
N ASN A 218 20.72 38.44 -5.70
CA ASN A 218 20.55 39.86 -5.46
C ASN A 218 21.78 40.69 -5.86
N ASP A 219 22.98 40.18 -5.62
CA ASP A 219 24.21 40.84 -6.02
C ASP A 219 24.38 40.84 -7.55
N GLN A 220 24.05 39.77 -8.23
CA GLN A 220 24.00 39.71 -9.70
C GLN A 220 22.97 40.69 -10.29
N LEU A 221 21.80 40.78 -9.70
CA LEU A 221 20.74 41.72 -10.14
C LEU A 221 21.17 43.19 -9.94
N LYS A 222 21.92 43.52 -8.87
CA LYS A 222 22.48 44.86 -8.68
C LYS A 222 23.50 45.18 -9.76
N SER A 223 24.43 44.29 -10.03
CA SER A 223 25.46 44.50 -11.06
C SER A 223 24.88 44.70 -12.47
N LEU A 224 23.74 44.02 -12.77
CA LEU A 224 23.02 44.20 -14.04
C LEU A 224 22.23 45.52 -14.13
N LYS A 225 21.88 46.14 -12.99
CA LYS A 225 21.24 47.46 -12.97
C LYS A 225 22.21 48.65 -13.03
N GLU A 226 23.46 48.37 -12.69
CA GLU A 226 24.56 49.39 -12.70
C GLU A 226 25.34 49.38 -14.01
N ALA A 227 25.12 48.40 -14.89
CA ALA A 227 25.68 48.29 -16.24
C ALA A 227 24.75 48.90 -17.29
#